data_ea24136d955c4bfa291094f43829b84a
#
_entry.id   ea24136d955c4bfa291094f43829b84a
#
_cell.length_a   1.000
_cell.length_b   1.000
_cell.length_c   1.000
_cell.angle_alpha   90.00
_cell.angle_beta   90.00
_cell.angle_gamma   90.00
#
_symmetry.space_group_name_H-M   'P 1'
#
loop_
_entity.id
_entity.type
_entity.pdbx_description
1 polymer ?
#
loop_
_entity_poly.entity_id
_entity_poly.type
_entity_poly.pdbx_seq_one_letter_code
_entity_poly.pdbx_strand_id
1 'polypeptide(L)'
;MKNFVSKKDTLNFLYKNCSKIEEKLDSVSDELYTGKTLSREELLSLNCDISSIIDIINDIANVIDFIFNTEKSIFKKFKIGVKVALVANVMLFVSGSPLLAIILTILQYKLYKMIEEDHDETIDYLALISDKGINLNNRAENYEETIDIKIKKKLEIKEELDADEELNSKFDAALTVMGYLLRGYEVDEIDSELENLIKEILIEGGADGETLEELVNNMRVKIDSLNGGNVLKKD
;
A
#
# COMPACT_ATOMS: atom_id res chain seq x y z
N MET A 1 38.07 18.62 12.33
CA MET A 1 38.40 17.20 12.15
C MET A 1 37.22 16.55 11.44
N LYS A 2 37.40 16.09 10.20
CA LYS A 2 36.38 15.24 9.54
C LYS A 2 36.42 13.91 10.27
N ASN A 3 35.33 13.55 10.99
CA ASN A 3 35.19 12.22 11.54
C ASN A 3 35.11 11.26 10.35
N PHE A 4 36.19 10.54 10.10
CA PHE A 4 36.18 9.40 9.19
C PHE A 4 35.33 8.32 9.88
N VAL A 5 34.08 8.20 9.47
CA VAL A 5 33.24 7.05 9.82
C VAL A 5 33.92 5.83 9.20
N SER A 6 34.24 4.82 10.02
CA SER A 6 34.91 3.64 9.48
C SER A 6 33.92 2.89 8.57
N LYS A 7 34.45 2.22 7.55
CA LYS A 7 33.66 1.37 6.64
C LYS A 7 32.79 0.38 7.42
N LYS A 8 33.34 -0.25 8.44
CA LYS A 8 32.66 -1.18 9.33
C LYS A 8 31.49 -0.52 10.08
N ASP A 9 31.66 0.73 10.53
CA ASP A 9 30.59 1.47 11.20
C ASP A 9 29.45 1.80 10.25
N THR A 10 29.76 2.12 8.99
CA THR A 10 28.75 2.37 7.94
C THR A 10 27.93 1.10 7.66
N LEU A 11 28.59 -0.04 7.48
CA LEU A 11 27.92 -1.32 7.24
C LEU A 11 27.05 -1.74 8.43
N ASN A 12 27.57 -1.60 9.66
CA ASN A 12 26.79 -1.87 10.87
C ASN A 12 25.59 -0.95 11.01
N PHE A 13 25.71 0.31 10.61
CA PHE A 13 24.60 1.27 10.60
C PHE A 13 23.51 0.85 9.61
N LEU A 14 23.87 0.44 8.39
CA LEU A 14 22.93 -0.05 7.39
C LEU A 14 22.19 -1.30 7.90
N TYR A 15 22.92 -2.27 8.42
CA TYR A 15 22.32 -3.50 8.98
C TYR A 15 21.33 -3.21 10.12
N LYS A 16 21.69 -2.29 11.02
CA LYS A 16 20.84 -1.86 12.13
C LYS A 16 19.56 -1.17 11.64
N ASN A 17 19.65 -0.39 10.56
CA ASN A 17 18.46 0.23 9.97
C ASN A 17 17.53 -0.82 9.34
N CYS A 18 18.07 -1.81 8.63
CA CYS A 18 17.26 -2.93 8.15
C CYS A 18 16.53 -3.67 9.30
N SER A 19 17.20 -3.85 10.45
CA SER A 19 16.56 -4.50 11.61
C SER A 19 15.44 -3.64 12.22
N LYS A 20 15.59 -2.32 12.25
CA LYS A 20 14.53 -1.41 12.71
C LYS A 20 13.34 -1.37 11.75
N ILE A 21 13.59 -1.48 10.45
CA ILE A 21 12.54 -1.60 9.44
C ILE A 21 11.77 -2.90 9.63
N GLU A 22 12.47 -4.00 9.89
CA GLU A 22 11.87 -5.29 10.18
C GLU A 22 10.91 -5.21 11.39
N GLU A 23 11.35 -4.62 12.51
CA GLU A 23 10.51 -4.39 13.69
C GLU A 23 9.25 -3.56 13.36
N LYS A 24 9.38 -2.52 12.53
CA LYS A 24 8.24 -1.72 12.09
C LYS A 24 7.27 -2.52 11.21
N LEU A 25 7.78 -3.31 10.27
CA LEU A 25 6.96 -4.17 9.42
C LEU A 25 6.24 -5.26 10.22
N ASP A 26 6.88 -5.78 11.28
CA ASP A 26 6.24 -6.72 12.19
C ASP A 26 5.07 -6.04 12.94
N SER A 27 5.26 -4.79 13.41
CA SER A 27 4.17 -4.00 14.03
C SER A 27 3.01 -3.77 13.07
N VAL A 28 3.27 -3.41 11.80
CA VAL A 28 2.24 -3.25 10.78
C VAL A 28 1.52 -4.58 10.50
N SER A 29 2.27 -5.67 10.43
CA SER A 29 1.70 -7.02 10.28
C SER A 29 0.73 -7.34 11.41
N ASP A 30 1.13 -7.08 12.66
CA ASP A 30 0.29 -7.31 13.82
C ASP A 30 -1.00 -6.49 13.75
N GLU A 31 -0.92 -5.23 13.35
CA GLU A 31 -2.11 -4.39 13.17
C GLU A 31 -3.03 -4.87 12.05
N LEU A 32 -2.47 -5.31 10.92
CA LEU A 32 -3.23 -5.77 9.75
C LEU A 32 -3.96 -7.11 9.99
N TYR A 33 -3.38 -8.01 10.81
CA TYR A 33 -3.83 -9.39 10.93
C TYR A 33 -4.40 -9.78 12.29
N THR A 34 -4.43 -8.89 13.30
CA THR A 34 -4.99 -9.15 14.64
C THR A 34 -6.51 -9.31 14.70
N GLY A 35 -7.21 -9.31 13.57
CA GLY A 35 -8.66 -9.49 13.53
C GLY A 35 -9.46 -8.25 13.93
N LYS A 36 -8.82 -7.14 14.28
CA LYS A 36 -9.48 -5.85 14.51
C LYS A 36 -9.90 -5.25 13.16
N THR A 37 -11.15 -4.81 13.06
CA THR A 37 -11.60 -4.04 11.89
C THR A 37 -11.01 -2.64 11.95
N LEU A 38 -9.97 -2.40 11.15
CA LEU A 38 -9.35 -1.08 11.05
C LEU A 38 -10.30 -0.10 10.35
N SER A 39 -10.35 1.14 10.82
CA SER A 39 -11.05 2.23 10.14
C SER A 39 -10.36 2.59 8.81
N ARG A 40 -11.01 3.40 7.97
CA ARG A 40 -10.39 3.88 6.73
C ARG A 40 -9.19 4.77 7.01
N GLU A 41 -9.29 5.63 8.01
CA GLU A 41 -8.24 6.54 8.44
C GLU A 41 -7.01 5.77 8.96
N GLU A 42 -7.22 4.71 9.76
CA GLU A 42 -6.16 3.83 10.22
C GLU A 42 -5.46 3.13 9.05
N LEU A 43 -6.22 2.63 8.05
CA LEU A 43 -5.64 2.00 6.85
C LEU A 43 -4.84 3.00 6.00
N LEU A 44 -5.32 4.24 5.83
CA LEU A 44 -4.58 5.28 5.11
C LEU A 44 -3.29 5.68 5.85
N SER A 45 -3.33 5.76 7.19
CA SER A 45 -2.13 6.01 8.00
C SER A 45 -1.09 4.90 7.83
N LEU A 46 -1.53 3.62 7.90
CA LEU A 46 -0.65 2.48 7.66
C LEU A 46 -0.06 2.48 6.24
N ASN A 47 -0.84 2.88 5.24
CA ASN A 47 -0.34 2.99 3.86
C ASN A 47 0.77 4.03 3.74
N CYS A 48 0.61 5.20 4.36
CA CYS A 48 1.66 6.23 4.43
C CYS A 48 2.93 5.73 5.13
N ASP A 49 2.77 4.97 6.22
CA ASP A 49 3.90 4.40 6.96
C ASP A 49 4.65 3.36 6.10
N ILE A 50 3.93 2.49 5.39
CA ILE A 50 4.53 1.51 4.47
C ILE A 50 5.25 2.19 3.32
N SER A 51 4.64 3.17 2.65
CA SER A 51 5.29 3.92 1.57
C SER A 51 6.58 4.60 2.05
N SER A 52 6.59 5.17 3.26
CA SER A 52 7.80 5.73 3.87
C SER A 52 8.87 4.67 4.15
N ILE A 53 8.47 3.46 4.53
CA ILE A 53 9.39 2.34 4.73
C ILE A 53 10.03 1.90 3.40
N ILE A 54 9.23 1.80 2.32
CA ILE A 54 9.72 1.47 0.98
C ILE A 54 10.76 2.50 0.51
N ASP A 55 10.50 3.79 0.70
CA ASP A 55 11.45 4.85 0.36
C ASP A 55 12.79 4.69 1.11
N ILE A 56 12.73 4.40 2.41
CA ILE A 56 13.95 4.18 3.21
C ILE A 56 14.71 2.93 2.74
N ILE A 57 14.01 1.85 2.37
CA ILE A 57 14.65 0.64 1.83
C ILE A 57 15.36 0.95 0.51
N ASN A 58 14.73 1.71 -0.37
CA ASN A 58 15.31 2.14 -1.64
C ASN A 58 16.56 3.02 -1.43
N ASP A 59 16.54 3.93 -0.45
CA ASP A 59 17.71 4.72 -0.08
C ASP A 59 18.86 3.83 0.42
N ILE A 60 18.58 2.83 1.25
CA ILE A 60 19.56 1.85 1.72
C ILE A 60 20.15 1.07 0.53
N ALA A 61 19.32 0.61 -0.40
CA ALA A 61 19.77 -0.11 -1.60
C ALA A 61 20.72 0.75 -2.45
N ASN A 62 20.38 2.03 -2.67
CA ASN A 62 21.24 2.97 -3.39
C ASN A 62 22.60 3.16 -2.70
N VAL A 63 22.64 3.25 -1.37
CA VAL A 63 23.88 3.36 -0.61
C VAL A 63 24.70 2.07 -0.71
N ILE A 64 24.08 0.90 -0.65
CA ILE A 64 24.74 -0.40 -0.83
C ILE A 64 25.41 -0.47 -2.21
N ASP A 65 24.66 -0.15 -3.27
CA ASP A 65 25.18 -0.13 -4.64
C ASP A 65 26.36 0.82 -4.82
N PHE A 66 26.26 2.01 -4.21
CA PHE A 66 27.38 2.96 -4.23
C PHE A 66 28.63 2.40 -3.55
N ILE A 67 28.49 1.81 -2.36
CA ILE A 67 29.62 1.22 -1.63
C ILE A 67 30.20 0.05 -2.42
N PHE A 68 29.35 -0.85 -2.92
CA PHE A 68 29.76 -2.02 -3.72
C PHE A 68 30.58 -1.63 -4.94
N ASN A 69 30.08 -0.68 -5.72
CA ASN A 69 30.78 -0.19 -6.92
C ASN A 69 32.10 0.50 -6.59
N THR A 70 32.13 1.25 -5.48
CA THR A 70 33.34 1.93 -5.00
C THR A 70 34.39 0.93 -4.57
N GLU A 71 34.03 -0.08 -3.76
CA GLU A 71 34.92 -1.14 -3.30
C GLU A 71 35.49 -1.94 -4.48
N LYS A 72 34.64 -2.35 -5.41
CA LYS A 72 35.06 -3.05 -6.62
C LYS A 72 36.04 -2.23 -7.46
N SER A 73 35.83 -0.92 -7.57
CA SER A 73 36.74 -0.02 -8.30
C SER A 73 38.07 0.14 -7.59
N ILE A 74 38.08 0.33 -6.26
CA ILE A 74 39.28 0.45 -5.44
C ILE A 74 40.10 -0.83 -5.54
N PHE A 75 39.48 -1.97 -5.36
CA PHE A 75 40.15 -3.29 -5.41
C PHE A 75 40.74 -3.59 -6.79
N LYS A 76 40.04 -3.22 -7.88
CA LYS A 76 40.57 -3.32 -9.24
C LYS A 76 41.82 -2.48 -9.43
N LYS A 77 41.85 -1.22 -8.97
CA LYS A 77 43.03 -0.34 -9.04
C LYS A 77 44.17 -0.89 -8.20
N PHE A 78 43.85 -1.42 -7.01
CA PHE A 78 44.84 -2.06 -6.13
C PHE A 78 45.49 -3.27 -6.82
N LYS A 79 44.70 -4.19 -7.44
CA LYS A 79 45.26 -5.33 -8.20
C LYS A 79 46.21 -4.89 -9.32
N ILE A 80 45.91 -3.82 -10.00
CA ILE A 80 46.82 -3.24 -11.02
C ILE A 80 48.09 -2.75 -10.36
N GLY A 81 48.01 -2.00 -9.25
CA GLY A 81 49.16 -1.52 -8.50
C GLY A 81 50.10 -2.64 -8.03
N VAL A 82 49.53 -3.73 -7.51
CA VAL A 82 50.29 -4.91 -7.10
C VAL A 82 51.04 -5.56 -8.29
N LYS A 83 50.39 -5.65 -9.45
CA LYS A 83 51.05 -6.17 -10.68
C LYS A 83 52.25 -5.30 -11.11
N VAL A 84 52.08 -3.97 -11.09
CA VAL A 84 53.16 -3.04 -11.41
C VAL A 84 54.32 -3.15 -10.42
N ALA A 85 54.00 -3.25 -9.13
CA ALA A 85 55.02 -3.41 -8.09
C ALA A 85 55.77 -4.76 -8.17
N LEU A 86 55.10 -5.84 -8.57
CA LEU A 86 55.76 -7.13 -8.86
C LEU A 86 56.74 -7.01 -10.01
N VAL A 87 56.42 -6.29 -11.10
CA VAL A 87 57.34 -6.04 -12.21
C VAL A 87 58.57 -5.24 -11.73
N ALA A 88 58.33 -4.22 -10.88
CA ALA A 88 59.47 -3.45 -10.29
C ALA A 88 60.38 -4.33 -9.42
N ASN A 89 59.80 -5.28 -8.63
CA ASN A 89 60.60 -6.21 -7.85
C ASN A 89 61.43 -7.17 -8.72
N VAL A 90 60.89 -7.63 -9.85
CA VAL A 90 61.69 -8.42 -10.83
C VAL A 90 62.85 -7.60 -11.39
N MET A 91 62.66 -6.32 -11.69
CA MET A 91 63.68 -5.41 -12.12
C MET A 91 64.80 -5.22 -11.05
N LEU A 92 64.40 -5.06 -9.78
CA LEU A 92 65.35 -4.99 -8.66
C LEU A 92 66.14 -6.29 -8.48
N PHE A 93 65.53 -7.44 -8.68
CA PHE A 93 66.22 -8.75 -8.65
C PHE A 93 67.31 -8.85 -9.71
N VAL A 94 66.99 -8.46 -10.94
CA VAL A 94 67.91 -8.48 -12.07
C VAL A 94 69.02 -7.43 -11.93
N SER A 95 68.76 -6.28 -11.31
CA SER A 95 69.74 -5.18 -11.11
C SER A 95 70.76 -5.43 -9.99
N GLY A 96 70.76 -6.61 -9.38
CA GLY A 96 71.78 -6.99 -8.38
C GLY A 96 71.35 -6.82 -6.91
N SER A 97 70.07 -6.58 -6.63
CA SER A 97 69.52 -6.50 -5.26
C SER A 97 68.51 -7.62 -4.94
N PRO A 98 68.88 -8.91 -5.08
CA PRO A 98 67.95 -10.03 -5.01
C PRO A 98 67.31 -10.18 -3.63
N LEU A 99 68.06 -9.92 -2.55
CA LEU A 99 67.56 -10.05 -1.19
C LEU A 99 66.45 -9.02 -0.92
N LEU A 100 66.60 -7.78 -1.37
CA LEU A 100 65.62 -6.71 -1.22
C LEU A 100 64.37 -7.01 -2.06
N ALA A 101 64.54 -7.51 -3.28
CA ALA A 101 63.42 -7.92 -4.13
C ALA A 101 62.56 -9.03 -3.49
N ILE A 102 63.17 -10.03 -2.87
CA ILE A 102 62.46 -11.11 -2.17
C ILE A 102 61.68 -10.57 -0.96
N ILE A 103 62.32 -9.72 -0.14
CA ILE A 103 61.63 -9.13 1.03
C ILE A 103 60.41 -8.32 0.60
N LEU A 104 60.59 -7.45 -0.43
CA LEU A 104 59.47 -6.64 -0.92
C LEU A 104 58.34 -7.50 -1.52
N THR A 105 58.66 -8.58 -2.21
CA THR A 105 57.66 -9.50 -2.76
C THR A 105 56.88 -10.19 -1.65
N ILE A 106 57.51 -10.62 -0.56
CA ILE A 106 56.86 -11.23 0.59
C ILE A 106 55.94 -10.21 1.28
N LEU A 107 56.39 -8.96 1.47
CA LEU A 107 55.59 -7.91 2.07
C LEU A 107 54.39 -7.56 1.19
N GLN A 108 54.55 -7.45 -0.11
CA GLN A 108 53.49 -7.22 -1.06
C GLN A 108 52.43 -8.36 -1.05
N TYR A 109 52.89 -9.59 -1.02
CA TYR A 109 52.02 -10.74 -0.94
C TYR A 109 51.15 -10.73 0.34
N LYS A 110 51.78 -10.43 1.49
CA LYS A 110 51.04 -10.32 2.76
C LYS A 110 50.05 -9.19 2.73
N LEU A 111 50.45 -8.01 2.22
CA LEU A 111 49.53 -6.87 2.09
C LEU A 111 48.39 -7.17 1.11
N TYR A 112 48.69 -7.81 0.00
CA TYR A 112 47.67 -8.24 -0.96
C TYR A 112 46.62 -9.17 -0.28
N LYS A 113 47.10 -10.17 0.43
CA LYS A 113 46.20 -11.09 1.14
C LYS A 113 45.30 -10.39 2.16
N MET A 114 45.87 -9.50 2.96
CA MET A 114 45.08 -8.73 3.95
C MET A 114 43.98 -7.87 3.29
N ILE A 115 44.32 -7.20 2.16
CA ILE A 115 43.34 -6.35 1.47
C ILE A 115 42.31 -7.19 0.73
N GLU A 116 42.68 -8.35 0.19
CA GLU A 116 41.77 -9.29 -0.47
C GLU A 116 40.77 -9.84 0.57
N GLU A 117 41.22 -10.28 1.73
CA GLU A 117 40.35 -10.75 2.82
C GLU A 117 39.38 -9.67 3.31
N ASP A 118 39.84 -8.43 3.53
CA ASP A 118 38.98 -7.28 3.91
C ASP A 118 37.97 -6.91 2.80
N HIS A 119 38.38 -7.03 1.54
CA HIS A 119 37.48 -6.79 0.40
C HIS A 119 36.37 -7.87 0.34
N ASP A 120 36.74 -9.15 0.41
CA ASP A 120 35.80 -10.26 0.32
C ASP A 120 34.82 -10.24 1.52
N GLU A 121 35.30 -9.99 2.74
CA GLU A 121 34.45 -9.83 3.93
C GLU A 121 33.45 -8.67 3.74
N THR A 122 33.89 -7.57 3.14
CA THR A 122 33.02 -6.43 2.86
C THR A 122 31.93 -6.75 1.84
N ILE A 123 32.31 -7.44 0.75
CA ILE A 123 31.36 -7.83 -0.30
C ILE A 123 30.32 -8.80 0.25
N ASP A 124 30.74 -9.78 1.03
CA ASP A 124 29.85 -10.75 1.66
C ASP A 124 28.87 -10.07 2.60
N TYR A 125 29.34 -9.08 3.38
CA TYR A 125 28.47 -8.36 4.30
C TYR A 125 27.49 -7.43 3.57
N LEU A 126 27.91 -6.80 2.46
CA LEU A 126 27.02 -6.03 1.60
C LEU A 126 25.95 -6.91 0.95
N ALA A 127 26.32 -8.11 0.50
CA ALA A 127 25.37 -9.08 -0.02
C ALA A 127 24.30 -9.46 1.02
N LEU A 128 24.73 -9.74 2.26
CA LEU A 128 23.82 -10.05 3.37
C LEU A 128 22.82 -8.91 3.63
N ILE A 129 23.28 -7.64 3.64
CA ILE A 129 22.41 -6.49 3.86
C ILE A 129 21.45 -6.31 2.66
N SER A 130 21.94 -6.51 1.44
CA SER A 130 21.13 -6.44 0.22
C SER A 130 20.01 -7.48 0.21
N ASP A 131 20.32 -8.73 0.52
CA ASP A 131 19.34 -9.81 0.59
C ASP A 131 18.26 -9.53 1.67
N LYS A 132 18.69 -9.00 2.82
CA LYS A 132 17.77 -8.56 3.87
C LYS A 132 16.90 -7.40 3.37
N GLY A 133 17.45 -6.41 2.68
CA GLY A 133 16.73 -5.29 2.08
C GLY A 133 15.67 -5.74 1.09
N ILE A 134 16.02 -6.65 0.17
CA ILE A 134 15.08 -7.23 -0.81
C ILE A 134 13.91 -7.94 -0.10
N ASN A 135 14.19 -8.72 0.92
CA ASN A 135 13.14 -9.40 1.68
C ASN A 135 12.19 -8.40 2.35
N LEU A 136 12.73 -7.35 2.96
CA LEU A 136 11.92 -6.30 3.60
C LEU A 136 11.09 -5.53 2.58
N ASN A 137 11.63 -5.22 1.39
CA ASN A 137 10.89 -4.57 0.32
C ASN A 137 9.70 -5.42 -0.14
N ASN A 138 9.93 -6.70 -0.42
CA ASN A 138 8.86 -7.61 -0.83
C ASN A 138 7.75 -7.72 0.23
N ARG A 139 8.09 -7.70 1.52
CA ARG A 139 7.11 -7.70 2.62
C ARG A 139 6.33 -6.38 2.65
N ALA A 140 7.00 -5.24 2.48
CA ALA A 140 6.37 -3.93 2.47
C ALA A 140 5.39 -3.79 1.30
N GLU A 141 5.77 -4.18 0.09
CA GLU A 141 4.91 -4.17 -1.11
C GLU A 141 3.67 -5.06 -0.92
N ASN A 142 3.82 -6.25 -0.33
CA ASN A 142 2.69 -7.14 -0.03
C ASN A 142 1.73 -6.53 0.99
N TYR A 143 2.22 -5.78 1.98
CA TYR A 143 1.36 -5.08 2.94
C TYR A 143 0.65 -3.89 2.31
N GLU A 144 1.33 -3.12 1.46
CA GLU A 144 0.75 -2.02 0.68
C GLU A 144 -0.42 -2.52 -0.18
N GLU A 145 -0.23 -3.59 -0.94
CA GLU A 145 -1.29 -4.21 -1.76
C GLU A 145 -2.47 -4.69 -0.88
N THR A 146 -2.18 -5.30 0.26
CA THR A 146 -3.22 -5.77 1.20
C THR A 146 -4.04 -4.60 1.76
N ILE A 147 -3.38 -3.49 2.10
CA ILE A 147 -4.04 -2.28 2.59
C ILE A 147 -4.92 -1.67 1.51
N ASP A 148 -4.41 -1.56 0.29
CA ASP A 148 -5.16 -1.01 -0.85
C ASP A 148 -6.43 -1.81 -1.15
N ILE A 149 -6.36 -3.14 -1.11
CA ILE A 149 -7.52 -4.02 -1.26
C ILE A 149 -8.54 -3.76 -0.14
N LYS A 150 -8.09 -3.64 1.11
CA LYS A 150 -8.98 -3.36 2.25
C LYS A 150 -9.63 -1.97 2.15
N ILE A 151 -8.91 -0.95 1.67
CA ILE A 151 -9.45 0.41 1.45
C ILE A 151 -10.52 0.37 0.36
N LYS A 152 -10.26 -0.26 -0.80
CA LYS A 152 -11.21 -0.38 -1.91
C LYS A 152 -12.50 -1.07 -1.45
N LYS A 153 -12.38 -2.21 -0.76
CA LYS A 153 -13.56 -2.92 -0.24
C LYS A 153 -14.41 -2.08 0.71
N LYS A 154 -13.78 -1.21 1.53
CA LYS A 154 -14.53 -0.30 2.41
C LYS A 154 -15.23 0.82 1.65
N LEU A 155 -14.64 1.30 0.53
CA LEU A 155 -15.29 2.28 -0.34
C LEU A 155 -16.52 1.68 -1.03
N GLU A 156 -16.40 0.49 -1.59
CA GLU A 156 -17.51 -0.22 -2.23
C GLU A 156 -18.69 -0.41 -1.26
N ILE A 157 -18.41 -0.90 -0.04
CA ILE A 157 -19.45 -1.07 1.00
C ILE A 157 -20.10 0.26 1.38
N LYS A 158 -19.34 1.35 1.43
CA LYS A 158 -19.89 2.67 1.77
C LYS A 158 -20.79 3.19 0.64
N GLU A 159 -20.37 3.05 -0.62
CA GLU A 159 -21.17 3.43 -1.79
C GLU A 159 -22.48 2.64 -1.86
N GLU A 160 -22.47 1.33 -1.55
CA GLU A 160 -23.68 0.51 -1.46
C GLU A 160 -24.61 1.00 -0.32
N LEU A 161 -24.07 1.29 0.87
CA LEU A 161 -24.85 1.80 2.00
C LEU A 161 -25.46 3.19 1.73
N ASP A 162 -24.66 4.10 1.14
CA ASP A 162 -25.13 5.44 0.79
C ASP A 162 -26.24 5.37 -0.29
N ALA A 163 -26.14 4.43 -1.25
CA ALA A 163 -27.18 4.18 -2.25
C ALA A 163 -28.46 3.61 -1.63
N ASP A 164 -28.34 2.66 -0.69
CA ASP A 164 -29.49 2.10 0.03
C ASP A 164 -30.18 3.15 0.90
N GLU A 165 -29.43 4.04 1.56
CA GLU A 165 -29.99 5.12 2.37
C GLU A 165 -30.73 6.16 1.50
N GLU A 166 -30.18 6.52 0.33
CA GLU A 166 -30.83 7.38 -0.64
C GLU A 166 -32.12 6.75 -1.18
N LEU A 167 -32.09 5.47 -1.53
CA LEU A 167 -33.27 4.74 -2.00
C LEU A 167 -34.36 4.67 -0.94
N ASN A 168 -34.02 4.37 0.32
CA ASN A 168 -34.96 4.35 1.42
C ASN A 168 -35.56 5.73 1.66
N SER A 169 -34.77 6.81 1.59
CA SER A 169 -35.24 8.18 1.72
C SER A 169 -36.23 8.56 0.60
N LYS A 170 -35.93 8.18 -0.65
CA LYS A 170 -36.85 8.38 -1.80
C LYS A 170 -38.14 7.58 -1.60
N PHE A 171 -38.06 6.36 -1.12
CA PHE A 171 -39.21 5.51 -0.87
C PHE A 171 -40.13 6.08 0.22
N ASP A 172 -39.58 6.54 1.33
CA ASP A 172 -40.35 7.21 2.41
C ASP A 172 -41.02 8.51 1.93
N ALA A 173 -40.31 9.29 1.11
CA ALA A 173 -40.87 10.48 0.49
C ALA A 173 -42.03 10.14 -0.44
N ALA A 174 -41.87 9.11 -1.30
CA ALA A 174 -42.91 8.63 -2.20
C ALA A 174 -44.17 8.17 -1.46
N LEU A 175 -44.02 7.39 -0.39
CA LEU A 175 -45.12 6.97 0.48
C LEU A 175 -45.85 8.14 1.11
N THR A 176 -45.12 9.16 1.56
CA THR A 176 -45.68 10.37 2.14
C THR A 176 -46.52 11.13 1.12
N VAL A 177 -45.98 11.40 -0.06
CA VAL A 177 -46.66 12.10 -1.16
C VAL A 177 -47.88 11.30 -1.63
N MET A 178 -47.73 9.98 -1.81
CA MET A 178 -48.86 9.09 -2.13
C MET A 178 -50.00 9.16 -1.11
N GLY A 179 -49.66 9.23 0.20
CA GLY A 179 -50.66 9.41 1.27
C GLY A 179 -51.41 10.74 1.17
N TYR A 180 -50.75 11.83 0.75
CA TYR A 180 -51.44 13.12 0.49
C TYR A 180 -52.31 13.04 -0.75
N LEU A 181 -51.81 12.51 -1.87
CA LEU A 181 -52.55 12.36 -3.12
C LEU A 181 -53.83 11.52 -2.90
N LEU A 182 -53.74 10.42 -2.19
CA LEU A 182 -54.90 9.56 -1.86
C LEU A 182 -55.94 10.25 -0.99
N ARG A 183 -55.54 11.26 -0.19
CA ARG A 183 -56.47 12.09 0.62
C ARG A 183 -57.10 13.25 -0.16
N GLY A 184 -56.77 13.40 -1.45
CA GLY A 184 -57.34 14.43 -2.31
C GLY A 184 -56.56 15.76 -2.34
N TYR A 185 -55.33 15.74 -1.84
CA TYR A 185 -54.45 16.91 -1.99
C TYR A 185 -53.85 16.90 -3.41
N GLU A 186 -53.73 18.09 -4.02
CA GLU A 186 -53.02 18.31 -5.25
C GLU A 186 -51.58 18.69 -4.90
N VAL A 187 -50.60 18.12 -5.64
CA VAL A 187 -49.19 18.47 -5.52
C VAL A 187 -48.77 19.09 -6.83
N ASP A 188 -48.56 20.41 -6.85
CA ASP A 188 -48.33 21.18 -8.06
C ASP A 188 -47.02 20.88 -8.79
N GLU A 189 -46.01 20.35 -8.09
CA GLU A 189 -44.73 19.95 -8.67
C GLU A 189 -44.19 18.70 -7.94
N ILE A 190 -44.24 17.58 -8.61
CA ILE A 190 -43.58 16.34 -8.17
C ILE A 190 -42.37 16.12 -9.08
N ASP A 191 -41.19 15.90 -8.50
CA ASP A 191 -40.00 15.52 -9.27
C ASP A 191 -40.27 14.23 -10.07
N SER A 192 -39.79 14.21 -11.33
CA SER A 192 -40.01 13.09 -12.26
C SER A 192 -39.51 11.74 -11.72
N GLU A 193 -38.43 11.73 -10.94
CA GLU A 193 -37.95 10.51 -10.27
C GLU A 193 -38.91 10.02 -9.20
N LEU A 194 -39.43 10.94 -8.39
CA LEU A 194 -40.41 10.66 -7.34
C LEU A 194 -41.76 10.24 -7.93
N GLU A 195 -42.19 10.86 -9.03
CA GLU A 195 -43.38 10.48 -9.77
C GLU A 195 -43.31 9.03 -10.28
N ASN A 196 -42.16 8.63 -10.87
CA ASN A 196 -41.96 7.27 -11.34
C ASN A 196 -41.97 6.24 -10.19
N LEU A 197 -41.32 6.57 -9.07
CA LEU A 197 -41.32 5.70 -7.90
C LEU A 197 -42.72 5.53 -7.28
N ILE A 198 -43.53 6.60 -7.24
CA ILE A 198 -44.91 6.52 -6.79
C ILE A 198 -45.75 5.64 -7.73
N LYS A 199 -45.54 5.78 -9.05
CA LYS A 199 -46.21 4.91 -10.05
C LYS A 199 -45.87 3.45 -9.85
N GLU A 200 -44.61 3.11 -9.65
CA GLU A 200 -44.16 1.74 -9.39
C GLU A 200 -44.85 1.17 -8.15
N ILE A 201 -44.85 1.91 -7.03
CA ILE A 201 -45.51 1.47 -5.79
C ILE A 201 -47.02 1.22 -5.99
N LEU A 202 -47.70 2.11 -6.72
CA LEU A 202 -49.15 1.99 -6.97
C LEU A 202 -49.48 0.80 -7.89
N ILE A 203 -48.62 0.57 -8.92
CA ILE A 203 -48.78 -0.58 -9.83
C ILE A 203 -48.55 -1.90 -9.09
N GLU A 204 -47.52 -1.99 -8.27
CA GLU A 204 -47.27 -3.15 -7.41
C GLU A 204 -48.42 -3.39 -6.42
N GLY A 205 -49.05 -2.31 -5.92
CA GLY A 205 -50.28 -2.36 -5.13
C GLY A 205 -51.55 -2.75 -5.90
N GLY A 206 -51.41 -3.04 -7.22
CA GLY A 206 -52.49 -3.51 -8.07
C GLY A 206 -53.40 -2.39 -8.62
N ALA A 207 -52.89 -1.15 -8.72
CA ALA A 207 -53.54 -0.07 -9.46
C ALA A 207 -53.29 -0.28 -10.97
N ASP A 208 -54.21 0.16 -11.79
CA ASP A 208 -54.22 0.03 -13.26
C ASP A 208 -54.45 1.43 -13.84
N GLY A 209 -53.45 2.00 -14.54
CA GLY A 209 -53.54 3.31 -15.18
C GLY A 209 -52.20 3.71 -15.79
N GLU A 210 -52.21 4.62 -16.77
CA GLU A 210 -51.03 5.11 -17.48
C GLU A 210 -50.44 6.34 -16.84
N THR A 211 -51.24 7.15 -16.16
CA THR A 211 -50.79 8.38 -15.51
C THR A 211 -50.86 8.28 -13.99
N LEU A 212 -50.13 9.08 -13.29
CA LEU A 212 -50.16 9.15 -11.82
C LEU A 212 -51.58 9.49 -11.32
N GLU A 213 -52.30 10.37 -12.03
CA GLU A 213 -53.65 10.81 -11.71
C GLU A 213 -54.64 9.66 -11.80
N GLU A 214 -54.59 8.83 -12.88
CA GLU A 214 -55.39 7.63 -13.06
C GLU A 214 -55.10 6.57 -11.97
N LEU A 215 -53.83 6.31 -11.68
CA LEU A 215 -53.42 5.38 -10.67
C LEU A 215 -53.95 5.77 -9.28
N VAL A 216 -53.82 7.08 -8.92
CA VAL A 216 -54.36 7.61 -7.65
C VAL A 216 -55.89 7.51 -7.57
N ASN A 217 -56.57 7.85 -8.67
CA ASN A 217 -58.04 7.73 -8.72
C ASN A 217 -58.52 6.30 -8.61
N ASN A 218 -57.84 5.36 -9.26
CA ASN A 218 -58.16 3.91 -9.16
C ASN A 218 -57.93 3.39 -7.75
N MET A 219 -56.90 3.84 -7.07
CA MET A 219 -56.66 3.48 -5.66
C MET A 219 -57.68 4.09 -4.73
N ARG A 220 -58.11 5.36 -4.96
CA ARG A 220 -59.21 5.99 -4.18
C ARG A 220 -60.50 5.20 -4.30
N VAL A 221 -60.90 4.83 -5.53
CA VAL A 221 -62.11 4.01 -5.76
C VAL A 221 -62.02 2.67 -5.02
N LYS A 222 -60.86 2.00 -5.03
CA LYS A 222 -60.65 0.77 -4.26
C LYS A 222 -60.79 0.99 -2.76
N ILE A 223 -60.17 2.04 -2.22
CA ILE A 223 -60.25 2.37 -0.78
C ILE A 223 -61.71 2.66 -0.38
N ASP A 224 -62.40 3.47 -1.18
CA ASP A 224 -63.80 3.82 -0.93
C ASP A 224 -64.71 2.55 -0.98
N SER A 225 -64.46 1.65 -1.92
CA SER A 225 -65.20 0.37 -2.01
C SER A 225 -64.98 -0.50 -0.80
N LEU A 226 -63.75 -0.51 -0.23
CA LEU A 226 -63.45 -1.25 1.00
C LEU A 226 -64.07 -0.60 2.24
N ASN A 227 -64.12 0.74 2.28
CA ASN A 227 -64.75 1.47 3.40
C ASN A 227 -66.28 1.45 3.32
N GLY A 228 -66.87 1.51 2.12
CA GLY A 228 -68.33 1.42 1.90
C GLY A 228 -68.92 0.02 2.22
N GLY A 229 -68.12 -1.05 2.11
CA GLY A 229 -68.52 -2.40 2.52
C GLY A 229 -68.68 -2.59 4.03
N ASN A 230 -68.20 -1.68 4.87
CA ASN A 230 -68.35 -1.74 6.33
C ASN A 230 -69.52 -0.91 6.89
N VAL A 231 -70.24 -0.14 6.06
CA VAL A 231 -71.37 0.69 6.49
C VAL A 231 -72.68 -0.07 6.49
N LEU A 232 -72.75 -1.27 5.89
CA LEU A 232 -74.01 -2.09 5.81
C LEU A 232 -74.10 -3.20 6.87
N LYS A 233 -73.39 -3.12 7.99
CA LYS A 233 -73.58 -4.02 9.15
C LYS A 233 -73.66 -3.24 10.47
N LYS A 234 -74.68 -2.34 10.53
CA LYS A 234 -75.21 -1.84 11.77
C LYS A 234 -76.74 -1.74 11.56
N ASP A 235 -77.36 -2.81 11.65
CA ASP A 235 -78.77 -3.00 12.10
C ASP A 235 -78.80 -4.09 13.15
#